data_3790eb0b264ab61c6a6cb316dae3b835
#
_entry.id   3790eb0b264ab61c6a6cb316dae3b835
#
_cell.length_a   1.000
_cell.length_b   1.000
_cell.length_c   1.000
_cell.angle_alpha   90.00
_cell.angle_beta   90.00
_cell.angle_gamma   90.00
#
_symmetry.space_group_name_H-M   'P 1'
#
loop_
_entity.id
_entity.type
_entity.pdbx_description
1 polymer ?
#
loop_
_entity_poly.entity_id
_entity_poly.type
_entity_poly.pdbx_seq_one_letter_code
_entity_poly.pdbx_strand_id
1 'polypeptide(L)'
;GFAIQARELTQLQSVLQNQIERHGNHIFEDGAMVIPGQISVIRLATLKLASTFSGETVDPSQYFNADTPILITGATTGVTAKVTGFTAATATEQPLLHIAYESAGTDFETFAFADGENISANAGIAHTTSYATDAASATTFTSAFGATATVGELRSAAGEASRIGLAAKIESGVYYVRGHFVQNEEETLILDPYSVIPSFLVGFNITEGLVTPEEDTTLLDNSTGSTNFAAKGAHRLKISISLTKLDRGTVTDENFIQLMDVRNG
;
A
#
# COMPACT_ATOMS: atom_id res chain seq x y z
N GLY A 1 -17.40 -32.77 43.01
CA GLY A 1 -17.24 -32.22 41.67
C GLY A 1 -16.15 -32.95 40.90
N PHE A 2 -16.31 -33.05 39.62
CA PHE A 2 -15.30 -33.63 38.75
C PHE A 2 -14.38 -32.51 38.26
N ALA A 3 -13.09 -32.80 38.04
CA ALA A 3 -12.15 -31.85 37.48
C ALA A 3 -12.49 -31.56 36.00
N ILE A 4 -12.43 -30.30 35.60
CA ILE A 4 -12.64 -29.88 34.19
C ILE A 4 -11.47 -30.43 33.36
N GLN A 5 -11.78 -31.10 32.26
CA GLN A 5 -10.79 -31.61 31.32
C GLN A 5 -10.49 -30.59 30.24
N ALA A 6 -9.25 -30.60 29.70
CA ALA A 6 -8.82 -29.68 28.62
C ALA A 6 -9.75 -29.74 27.40
N ARG A 7 -10.28 -30.93 27.06
CA ARG A 7 -11.22 -31.13 25.97
C ARG A 7 -12.55 -30.37 26.17
N GLU A 8 -13.00 -30.22 27.43
CA GLU A 8 -14.25 -29.50 27.75
C GLU A 8 -14.09 -28.00 27.53
N LEU A 9 -12.91 -27.45 27.85
CA LEU A 9 -12.57 -26.06 27.54
C LEU A 9 -12.48 -25.83 26.03
N THR A 10 -11.82 -26.70 25.29
CA THR A 10 -11.76 -26.64 23.84
C THR A 10 -13.14 -26.73 23.18
N GLN A 11 -13.98 -27.65 23.69
CA GLN A 11 -15.36 -27.80 23.22
C GLN A 11 -16.18 -26.54 23.49
N LEU A 12 -16.04 -25.95 24.68
CA LEU A 12 -16.72 -24.69 25.01
C LEU A 12 -16.31 -23.54 24.06
N GLN A 13 -15.03 -23.41 23.78
CA GLN A 13 -14.56 -22.45 22.80
C GLN A 13 -15.16 -22.66 21.42
N SER A 14 -15.12 -23.88 20.91
CA SER A 14 -15.69 -24.23 19.61
C SER A 14 -17.20 -23.96 19.51
N VAL A 15 -17.94 -24.27 20.58
CA VAL A 15 -19.39 -23.99 20.64
C VAL A 15 -19.67 -22.50 20.63
N LEU A 16 -18.93 -21.71 21.42
CA LEU A 16 -19.08 -20.26 21.45
C LEU A 16 -18.71 -19.61 20.09
N GLN A 17 -17.60 -20.01 19.51
CA GLN A 17 -17.19 -19.52 18.18
C GLN A 17 -18.27 -19.83 17.14
N ASN A 18 -18.76 -21.05 17.09
CA ASN A 18 -19.81 -21.43 16.14
C ASN A 18 -21.12 -20.66 16.36
N GLN A 19 -21.48 -20.36 17.61
CA GLN A 19 -22.70 -19.58 17.92
C GLN A 19 -22.52 -18.12 17.48
N ILE A 20 -21.34 -17.51 17.72
CA ILE A 20 -21.02 -16.15 17.31
C ILE A 20 -21.00 -16.04 15.78
N GLU A 21 -20.34 -16.99 15.10
CA GLU A 21 -20.30 -17.07 13.66
C GLU A 21 -21.70 -17.17 13.05
N ARG A 22 -22.54 -18.12 13.55
CA ARG A 22 -23.91 -18.27 13.06
C ARG A 22 -24.76 -17.02 13.29
N HIS A 23 -24.58 -16.38 14.43
CA HIS A 23 -25.28 -15.13 14.73
C HIS A 23 -24.81 -14.02 13.78
N GLY A 24 -23.50 -13.89 13.56
CA GLY A 24 -22.91 -12.94 12.63
C GLY A 24 -23.39 -13.17 11.19
N ASN A 25 -23.33 -14.41 10.71
CA ASN A 25 -23.77 -14.79 9.36
C ASN A 25 -25.28 -14.56 9.11
N HIS A 26 -26.06 -14.42 10.17
CA HIS A 26 -27.48 -14.07 10.07
C HIS A 26 -27.73 -12.56 9.92
N ILE A 27 -26.78 -11.75 10.38
CA ILE A 27 -26.88 -10.26 10.38
C ILE A 27 -26.06 -9.65 9.27
N PHE A 28 -24.87 -10.20 9.00
CA PHE A 28 -23.90 -9.68 8.05
C PHE A 28 -23.62 -10.68 6.92
N GLU A 29 -23.39 -10.17 5.75
CA GLU A 29 -22.76 -10.90 4.64
C GLU A 29 -21.25 -10.73 4.70
N ASP A 30 -20.48 -11.66 4.14
CA ASP A 30 -19.03 -11.52 4.00
C ASP A 30 -18.71 -10.28 3.17
N GLY A 31 -17.82 -9.43 3.68
CA GLY A 31 -17.52 -8.13 3.10
C GLY A 31 -18.41 -6.98 3.60
N ALA A 32 -19.39 -7.26 4.47
CA ALA A 32 -20.20 -6.20 5.07
C ALA A 32 -19.34 -5.28 5.94
N MET A 33 -19.45 -3.99 5.72
CA MET A 33 -18.78 -2.95 6.50
C MET A 33 -19.48 -2.78 7.85
N VAL A 34 -18.78 -3.08 8.93
CA VAL A 34 -19.30 -2.99 10.32
C VAL A 34 -18.92 -1.65 10.96
N ILE A 35 -17.68 -1.24 10.82
CA ILE A 35 -17.22 0.10 11.16
C ILE A 35 -16.83 0.76 9.84
N PRO A 36 -17.29 2.01 9.58
CA PRO A 36 -17.05 2.66 8.33
C PRO A 36 -15.58 2.67 7.92
N GLY A 37 -15.30 2.16 6.74
CA GLY A 37 -14.04 2.19 6.03
C GLY A 37 -14.40 2.27 4.56
N GLN A 38 -14.84 3.46 4.10
CA GLN A 38 -15.43 3.65 2.78
C GLN A 38 -14.45 3.27 1.68
N ILE A 39 -14.93 2.52 0.68
CA ILE A 39 -14.21 2.31 -0.57
C ILE A 39 -14.67 3.33 -1.60
N SER A 40 -13.71 3.92 -2.31
CA SER A 40 -13.95 4.93 -3.33
C SER A 40 -13.03 4.74 -4.53
N VAL A 41 -13.46 5.25 -5.68
CA VAL A 41 -12.60 5.34 -6.87
C VAL A 41 -12.06 6.75 -6.96
N ILE A 42 -10.74 6.86 -7.09
CA ILE A 42 -10.03 8.14 -7.17
C ILE A 42 -9.23 8.22 -8.48
N ARG A 43 -9.15 9.42 -9.04
CA ARG A 43 -8.20 9.70 -10.12
C ARG A 43 -6.83 9.94 -9.53
N LEU A 44 -5.83 9.30 -10.13
CA LEU A 44 -4.45 9.38 -9.69
C LEU A 44 -3.62 9.99 -10.81
N ALA A 45 -3.02 11.14 -10.58
CA ALA A 45 -2.03 11.66 -11.50
C ALA A 45 -0.75 10.85 -11.37
N THR A 46 -0.18 10.44 -12.49
CA THR A 46 1.07 9.69 -12.55
C THR A 46 2.09 10.41 -13.39
N LEU A 47 3.35 10.30 -12.98
CA LEU A 47 4.50 10.82 -13.71
C LEU A 47 5.43 9.66 -14.04
N LYS A 48 5.55 9.37 -15.33
CA LYS A 48 6.46 8.36 -15.83
C LYS A 48 7.88 8.91 -15.85
N LEU A 49 8.81 8.18 -15.26
CA LEU A 49 10.22 8.57 -15.20
C LEU A 49 11.02 7.84 -16.28
N ALA A 50 12.13 8.44 -16.70
CA ALA A 50 13.13 7.71 -17.46
C ALA A 50 13.73 6.60 -16.59
N SER A 51 13.97 5.43 -17.18
CA SER A 51 14.53 4.29 -16.45
C SER A 51 15.96 4.53 -15.96
N THR A 52 16.67 5.45 -16.61
CA THR A 52 18.04 5.84 -16.25
C THR A 52 18.20 7.36 -16.28
N PHE A 53 19.02 7.88 -15.39
CA PHE A 53 19.44 9.27 -15.39
C PHE A 53 20.92 9.36 -15.08
N SER A 54 21.67 10.11 -15.88
CA SER A 54 23.15 10.22 -15.77
C SER A 54 23.91 8.89 -15.72
N GLY A 55 23.36 7.83 -16.36
CA GLY A 55 23.96 6.49 -16.38
C GLY A 55 23.51 5.57 -15.24
N GLU A 56 22.77 6.07 -14.26
CA GLU A 56 22.27 5.31 -13.13
C GLU A 56 20.80 4.91 -13.32
N THR A 57 20.41 3.75 -12.76
CA THR A 57 19.02 3.30 -12.76
C THR A 57 18.20 4.11 -11.77
N VAL A 58 17.05 4.62 -12.21
CA VAL A 58 16.16 5.41 -11.37
C VAL A 58 15.33 4.48 -10.49
N ASP A 59 15.47 4.64 -9.17
CA ASP A 59 14.65 3.96 -8.16
C ASP A 59 13.56 4.91 -7.64
N PRO A 60 12.30 4.74 -8.02
CA PRO A 60 11.23 5.65 -7.64
C PRO A 60 10.91 5.60 -6.13
N SER A 61 11.31 4.55 -5.42
CA SER A 61 11.07 4.43 -3.97
C SER A 61 11.77 5.53 -3.17
N GLN A 62 12.88 6.04 -3.68
CA GLN A 62 13.68 7.09 -3.04
C GLN A 62 12.96 8.45 -3.01
N TYR A 63 11.93 8.63 -3.84
CA TYR A 63 11.16 9.87 -3.96
C TYR A 63 9.83 9.82 -3.17
N PHE A 64 9.60 8.76 -2.42
CA PHE A 64 8.42 8.60 -1.58
C PHE A 64 8.79 8.44 -0.11
N ASN A 65 8.10 9.20 0.73
CA ASN A 65 8.13 9.02 2.17
C ASN A 65 6.71 9.23 2.72
N ALA A 66 6.23 8.26 3.48
CA ALA A 66 4.86 8.28 4.00
C ALA A 66 4.66 9.38 5.06
N ASP A 67 5.69 9.64 5.89
CA ASP A 67 5.59 10.59 7.00
C ASP A 67 5.78 12.04 6.56
N THR A 68 6.65 12.25 5.57
CA THR A 68 6.96 13.60 5.07
C THR A 68 6.96 13.60 3.54
N PRO A 69 5.90 14.13 2.93
CA PRO A 69 5.78 14.13 1.48
C PRO A 69 6.87 14.90 0.76
N ILE A 70 7.42 14.31 -0.28
CA ILE A 70 8.43 14.91 -1.14
C ILE A 70 7.75 15.74 -2.22
N LEU A 71 8.19 16.98 -2.38
CA LEU A 71 7.78 17.85 -3.47
C LEU A 71 8.76 17.71 -4.63
N ILE A 72 8.24 17.63 -5.83
CA ILE A 72 9.00 17.61 -7.08
C ILE A 72 8.65 18.83 -7.93
N THR A 73 9.64 19.35 -8.63
CA THR A 73 9.51 20.56 -9.47
C THR A 73 10.12 20.30 -10.84
N GLY A 74 9.37 20.61 -11.89
CA GLY A 74 9.85 20.57 -13.28
C GLY A 74 10.80 21.72 -13.58
N ALA A 75 11.95 21.40 -14.16
CA ALA A 75 12.97 22.40 -14.49
C ALA A 75 12.55 23.34 -15.63
N THR A 76 11.71 22.88 -16.54
CA THR A 76 11.23 23.63 -17.69
C THR A 76 9.91 24.30 -17.42
N THR A 77 8.96 23.53 -16.87
CA THR A 77 7.59 24.03 -16.65
C THR A 77 7.45 24.84 -15.36
N GLY A 78 8.27 24.52 -14.34
CA GLY A 78 8.10 25.05 -12.99
C GLY A 78 6.90 24.49 -12.25
N VAL A 79 6.20 23.50 -12.82
CA VAL A 79 5.09 22.80 -12.16
C VAL A 79 5.60 22.10 -10.92
N THR A 80 4.84 22.18 -9.83
CA THR A 80 5.16 21.46 -8.60
C THR A 80 4.11 20.42 -8.28
N ALA A 81 4.56 19.28 -7.77
CA ALA A 81 3.67 18.23 -7.32
C ALA A 81 4.25 17.52 -6.07
N LYS A 82 3.36 17.01 -5.25
CA LYS A 82 3.66 16.18 -4.11
C LYS A 82 3.66 14.71 -4.53
N VAL A 83 4.68 13.96 -4.15
CA VAL A 83 4.71 12.51 -4.37
C VAL A 83 3.86 11.83 -3.31
N THR A 84 2.89 11.03 -3.75
CA THR A 84 1.94 10.30 -2.89
C THR A 84 2.19 8.80 -2.89
N GLY A 85 3.04 8.32 -3.79
CA GLY A 85 3.40 6.91 -3.91
C GLY A 85 4.27 6.67 -5.13
N PHE A 86 4.58 5.42 -5.39
CA PHE A 86 5.37 5.02 -6.55
C PHE A 86 5.00 3.63 -7.06
N THR A 87 5.39 3.35 -8.30
CA THR A 87 5.41 2.00 -8.86
C THR A 87 6.80 1.73 -9.41
N ALA A 88 7.40 0.63 -8.95
CA ALA A 88 8.73 0.23 -9.41
C ALA A 88 8.70 -0.15 -10.91
N ALA A 89 9.84 0.02 -11.58
CA ALA A 89 10.00 -0.44 -12.96
C ALA A 89 9.83 -1.96 -13.05
N THR A 90 9.27 -2.42 -14.16
CA THR A 90 9.24 -3.83 -14.54
C THR A 90 10.05 -4.04 -15.82
N ALA A 91 10.09 -5.27 -16.33
CA ALA A 91 10.76 -5.57 -17.59
C ALA A 91 10.16 -4.81 -18.80
N THR A 92 8.88 -4.41 -18.70
CA THR A 92 8.10 -3.78 -19.78
C THR A 92 7.67 -2.35 -19.47
N GLU A 93 7.71 -1.96 -18.20
CA GLU A 93 7.19 -0.67 -17.74
C GLU A 93 8.27 0.17 -17.07
N GLN A 94 8.29 1.46 -17.37
CA GLN A 94 9.17 2.42 -16.72
C GLN A 94 8.70 2.74 -15.29
N PRO A 95 9.59 3.23 -14.41
CA PRO A 95 9.20 3.61 -13.07
C PRO A 95 8.22 4.79 -13.09
N LEU A 96 7.27 4.79 -12.14
CA LEU A 96 6.23 5.80 -12.01
C LEU A 96 6.26 6.42 -10.62
N LEU A 97 6.02 7.74 -10.56
CA LEU A 97 5.59 8.40 -9.34
C LEU A 97 4.08 8.67 -9.42
N HIS A 98 3.41 8.45 -8.31
CA HIS A 98 2.04 8.90 -8.10
C HIS A 98 2.11 10.28 -7.48
N ILE A 99 1.42 11.25 -8.06
CA ILE A 99 1.59 12.65 -7.71
C ILE A 99 0.25 13.34 -7.48
N ALA A 100 0.28 14.34 -6.62
CA ALA A 100 -0.77 15.34 -6.48
C ALA A 100 -0.18 16.71 -6.86
N TYR A 101 -0.72 17.33 -7.87
CA TYR A 101 -0.27 18.66 -8.29
C TYR A 101 -0.55 19.69 -7.20
N GLU A 102 0.45 20.51 -6.88
CA GLU A 102 0.37 21.56 -5.88
C GLU A 102 0.27 22.95 -6.52
N SER A 103 1.04 23.20 -7.57
CA SER A 103 0.97 24.47 -8.28
C SER A 103 1.16 24.32 -9.78
N ALA A 104 0.58 25.28 -10.51
CA ALA A 104 0.86 25.48 -11.93
C ALA A 104 2.31 25.88 -12.17
N GLY A 105 2.72 25.82 -13.43
CA GLY A 105 4.02 26.29 -13.90
C GLY A 105 4.23 27.78 -13.71
N THR A 106 5.44 28.23 -14.02
CA THR A 106 5.83 29.65 -13.91
C THR A 106 5.05 30.57 -14.81
N ASP A 107 4.39 30.02 -15.83
CA ASP A 107 3.47 30.72 -16.74
C ASP A 107 2.03 30.83 -16.22
N PHE A 108 1.71 30.15 -15.12
CA PHE A 108 0.37 30.02 -14.54
C PHE A 108 -0.69 29.36 -15.46
N GLU A 109 -0.25 28.81 -16.59
CA GLU A 109 -1.12 28.16 -17.59
C GLU A 109 -0.82 26.66 -17.73
N THR A 110 0.42 26.25 -17.47
CA THR A 110 0.86 24.84 -17.53
C THR A 110 0.54 24.12 -16.22
N PHE A 111 -0.22 23.00 -16.30
CA PHE A 111 -0.66 22.23 -15.13
C PHE A 111 -0.10 20.80 -15.10
N ALA A 112 0.79 20.46 -16.00
CA ALA A 112 1.39 19.13 -16.06
C ALA A 112 2.87 19.22 -16.41
N PHE A 113 3.64 18.23 -15.96
CA PHE A 113 5.05 18.11 -16.33
C PHE A 113 5.19 17.84 -17.84
N ALA A 114 6.23 18.46 -18.44
CA ALA A 114 6.54 18.26 -19.83
C ALA A 114 7.32 16.94 -20.06
N ASP A 115 7.17 16.40 -21.27
CA ASP A 115 7.90 15.21 -21.68
C ASP A 115 9.41 15.47 -21.76
N GLY A 116 10.18 14.60 -21.10
CA GLY A 116 11.63 14.67 -21.14
C GLY A 116 12.26 15.82 -20.34
N GLU A 117 11.50 16.55 -19.51
CA GLU A 117 12.09 17.58 -18.65
C GLU A 117 12.82 16.97 -17.45
N ASN A 118 13.81 17.70 -16.96
CA ASN A 118 14.45 17.37 -15.68
C ASN A 118 13.55 17.77 -14.53
N ILE A 119 13.56 16.95 -13.49
CA ILE A 119 12.72 17.14 -12.30
C ILE A 119 13.65 17.14 -11.09
N SER A 120 13.54 18.16 -10.26
CA SER A 120 14.21 18.23 -8.98
C SER A 120 13.25 17.85 -7.86
N ALA A 121 13.72 17.04 -6.92
CA ALA A 121 13.01 16.76 -5.70
C ALA A 121 13.50 17.70 -4.59
N ASN A 122 12.55 18.37 -3.93
CA ASN A 122 12.83 19.17 -2.74
C ASN A 122 12.09 18.53 -1.58
N ALA A 123 12.82 18.01 -0.62
CA ALA A 123 12.20 17.34 0.50
C ALA A 123 12.85 17.77 1.81
N GLY A 124 12.07 18.08 2.79
CA GLY A 124 12.53 18.38 4.15
C GLY A 124 13.01 17.13 4.92
N ILE A 125 13.60 16.13 4.25
CA ILE A 125 13.98 14.86 4.87
C ILE A 125 15.41 14.51 4.52
N ALA A 126 16.11 13.91 5.47
CA ALA A 126 17.40 13.29 5.20
C ALA A 126 17.17 12.04 4.33
N HIS A 127 17.53 12.11 3.08
CA HIS A 127 17.47 11.00 2.14
C HIS A 127 18.88 10.58 1.77
N THR A 128 19.24 9.34 2.05
CA THR A 128 20.55 8.79 1.70
C THR A 128 20.41 8.07 0.37
N THR A 129 20.86 8.67 -0.72
CA THR A 129 20.98 8.00 -2.00
C THR A 129 22.42 7.59 -2.19
N SER A 130 22.66 6.32 -2.44
CA SER A 130 23.95 5.80 -2.89
C SER A 130 23.92 5.77 -4.40
N TYR A 131 24.52 6.77 -5.05
CA TYR A 131 24.87 6.67 -6.46
C TYR A 131 26.29 6.13 -6.55
N ALA A 132 26.45 4.91 -6.99
CA ALA A 132 27.75 4.40 -7.39
C ALA A 132 28.07 4.95 -8.78
N THR A 133 28.82 6.02 -8.86
CA THR A 133 29.23 6.65 -10.13
C THR A 133 30.41 5.96 -10.81
N ASP A 134 30.95 4.94 -10.28
CA ASP A 134 31.80 3.85 -10.75
C ASP A 134 32.47 3.18 -9.54
N ALA A 135 33.10 2.04 -9.74
CA ALA A 135 33.63 1.18 -8.68
C ALA A 135 34.72 1.84 -7.78
N ALA A 136 35.05 3.11 -7.99
CA ALA A 136 36.05 3.85 -7.24
C ALA A 136 35.50 5.01 -6.42
N SER A 137 34.24 5.40 -6.55
CA SER A 137 33.71 6.56 -5.84
C SER A 137 32.23 6.37 -5.50
N ALA A 138 31.99 5.68 -4.40
CA ALA A 138 30.65 5.71 -3.76
C ALA A 138 30.48 7.09 -3.15
N THR A 139 29.83 8.00 -3.85
CA THR A 139 29.47 9.29 -3.29
C THR A 139 28.12 9.11 -2.59
N THR A 140 28.14 8.99 -1.28
CA THR A 140 26.94 9.00 -0.46
C THR A 140 26.47 10.45 -0.37
N PHE A 141 25.43 10.79 -1.09
CA PHE A 141 24.76 12.07 -0.91
C PHE A 141 23.81 11.95 0.31
N THR A 142 24.24 12.52 1.41
CA THR A 142 23.35 12.83 2.51
C THR A 142 22.82 14.23 2.27
N SER A 143 21.67 14.37 1.65
CA SER A 143 21.03 15.67 1.59
C SER A 143 20.21 15.84 2.86
N ALA A 144 20.66 16.76 3.71
CA ALA A 144 19.82 17.28 4.79
C ALA A 144 18.81 18.23 4.13
N PHE A 145 17.56 17.83 4.14
CA PHE A 145 16.48 18.64 3.63
C PHE A 145 16.22 19.85 4.53
N GLY A 146 16.34 21.02 4.02
CA GLY A 146 16.16 22.29 4.73
C GLY A 146 16.72 23.45 3.95
N ALA A 147 17.59 23.20 3.00
CA ALA A 147 18.05 24.16 2.02
C ALA A 147 18.06 23.42 0.69
N THR A 148 17.61 24.01 -0.34
CA THR A 148 17.67 23.65 -1.76
C THR A 148 18.73 22.60 -2.15
N ALA A 149 18.64 21.41 -1.56
CA ALA A 149 19.46 20.29 -1.96
C ALA A 149 18.67 19.54 -3.03
N THR A 150 19.12 19.65 -4.24
CA THR A 150 18.63 18.86 -5.37
C THR A 150 18.99 17.40 -5.08
N VAL A 151 18.03 16.62 -4.66
CA VAL A 151 18.22 15.17 -4.49
C VAL A 151 17.92 14.52 -5.81
N GLY A 152 18.95 14.10 -6.50
CA GLY A 152 18.86 13.36 -7.73
C GLY A 152 17.97 14.05 -8.76
N GLU A 153 18.53 14.52 -9.82
CA GLU A 153 17.72 14.95 -10.94
C GLU A 153 17.06 13.72 -11.54
N LEU A 154 15.76 13.77 -11.64
CA LEU A 154 14.97 12.81 -12.40
C LEU A 154 14.73 13.39 -13.79
N ARG A 155 14.40 12.51 -14.70
CA ARG A 155 13.93 12.92 -16.00
C ARG A 155 12.57 12.29 -16.26
N SER A 156 11.60 13.09 -16.67
CA SER A 156 10.34 12.57 -17.16
C SER A 156 10.57 11.76 -18.44
N ALA A 157 9.73 10.76 -18.70
CA ALA A 157 9.83 9.95 -19.91
C ALA A 157 9.62 10.83 -21.17
N ALA A 158 10.24 10.43 -22.25
CA ALA A 158 9.94 11.01 -23.55
C ALA A 158 8.60 10.45 -24.06
N GLY A 159 7.67 11.33 -24.41
CA GLY A 159 6.32 10.96 -24.84
C GLY A 159 5.43 10.50 -23.67
N GLU A 160 4.39 11.27 -23.41
CA GLU A 160 3.36 10.93 -22.40
C GLU A 160 3.88 10.76 -20.97
N ALA A 161 4.75 11.64 -20.52
CA ALA A 161 5.31 11.60 -19.17
C ALA A 161 4.23 11.73 -18.09
N SER A 162 3.25 12.58 -18.31
CA SER A 162 2.18 12.86 -17.36
C SER A 162 0.87 12.19 -17.80
N ARG A 163 0.28 11.38 -16.93
CA ARG A 163 -0.98 10.67 -17.18
C ARG A 163 -1.91 10.78 -15.98
N ILE A 164 -3.17 10.51 -16.25
CA ILE A 164 -4.18 10.33 -15.20
C ILE A 164 -4.63 8.88 -15.26
N GLY A 165 -4.40 8.18 -14.18
CA GLY A 165 -4.87 6.83 -13.94
C GLY A 165 -6.05 6.78 -13.00
N LEU A 166 -6.49 5.57 -12.68
CA LEU A 166 -7.56 5.27 -11.75
C LEU A 166 -7.07 4.36 -10.64
N ALA A 167 -7.44 4.65 -9.41
CA ALA A 167 -7.16 3.83 -8.25
C ALA A 167 -8.42 3.61 -7.40
N ALA A 168 -8.48 2.48 -6.72
CA ALA A 168 -9.44 2.25 -5.66
C ALA A 168 -8.76 2.57 -4.32
N LYS A 169 -9.39 3.37 -3.49
CA LYS A 169 -8.95 3.69 -2.15
C LYS A 169 -9.96 3.14 -1.15
N ILE A 170 -9.47 2.44 -0.14
CA ILE A 170 -10.26 2.03 1.01
C ILE A 170 -9.72 2.73 2.26
N GLU A 171 -10.62 3.23 3.09
CA GLU A 171 -10.26 3.82 4.38
C GLU A 171 -10.17 2.75 5.45
N SER A 172 -9.49 3.05 6.56
CA SER A 172 -9.43 2.13 7.70
C SER A 172 -10.82 1.87 8.28
N GLY A 173 -11.13 0.61 8.57
CA GLY A 173 -12.43 0.22 9.08
C GLY A 173 -12.45 -1.21 9.58
N VAL A 174 -13.64 -1.75 9.82
CA VAL A 174 -13.83 -3.15 10.23
C VAL A 174 -14.85 -3.80 9.32
N TYR A 175 -14.48 -4.93 8.77
CA TYR A 175 -15.32 -5.72 7.89
C TYR A 175 -15.64 -7.08 8.49
N TYR A 176 -16.83 -7.60 8.20
CA TYR A 176 -17.21 -8.94 8.56
C TYR A 176 -16.69 -9.93 7.52
N VAL A 177 -15.84 -10.88 7.95
CA VAL A 177 -15.19 -11.85 7.08
C VAL A 177 -15.15 -13.21 7.76
N ARG A 178 -15.80 -14.21 7.16
CA ARG A 178 -15.79 -15.61 7.64
C ARG A 178 -16.09 -15.75 9.13
N GLY A 179 -17.11 -15.08 9.61
CA GLY A 179 -17.52 -15.17 11.02
C GLY A 179 -16.74 -14.27 11.97
N HIS A 180 -15.82 -13.43 11.47
CA HIS A 180 -14.96 -12.58 12.26
C HIS A 180 -15.07 -11.11 11.86
N PHE A 181 -14.81 -10.22 12.82
CA PHE A 181 -14.65 -8.79 12.59
C PHE A 181 -13.17 -8.51 12.35
N VAL A 182 -12.82 -8.20 11.10
CA VAL A 182 -11.44 -7.99 10.66
C VAL A 182 -11.21 -6.52 10.38
N GLN A 183 -10.20 -5.95 11.02
CA GLN A 183 -9.77 -4.59 10.77
C GLN A 183 -8.93 -4.53 9.49
N ASN A 184 -9.20 -3.53 8.63
CA ASN A 184 -8.32 -3.14 7.55
C ASN A 184 -7.67 -1.80 7.85
N GLU A 185 -6.47 -1.64 7.35
CA GLU A 185 -5.79 -0.35 7.27
C GLU A 185 -6.21 0.40 6.00
N GLU A 186 -5.92 1.70 5.95
CA GLU A 186 -6.10 2.48 4.73
C GLU A 186 -5.18 1.93 3.64
N GLU A 187 -5.75 1.62 2.47
CA GLU A 187 -5.01 1.07 1.34
C GLU A 187 -5.45 1.72 0.03
N THR A 188 -4.50 1.94 -0.87
CA THR A 188 -4.76 2.43 -2.23
C THR A 188 -4.25 1.42 -3.25
N LEU A 189 -5.16 0.92 -4.07
CA LEU A 189 -4.89 -0.04 -5.14
C LEU A 189 -4.99 0.65 -6.50
N ILE A 190 -3.91 0.65 -7.27
CA ILE A 190 -3.93 1.18 -8.63
C ILE A 190 -4.65 0.21 -9.55
N LEU A 191 -5.75 0.68 -10.14
CA LEU A 191 -6.50 -0.08 -11.12
C LEU A 191 -5.82 -0.02 -12.48
N ASP A 192 -5.55 1.19 -12.96
CA ASP A 192 -4.78 1.43 -14.16
C ASP A 192 -4.03 2.77 -14.03
N PRO A 193 -2.70 2.80 -14.20
CA PRO A 193 -1.91 4.02 -14.08
C PRO A 193 -2.06 4.97 -15.26
N TYR A 194 -2.61 4.51 -16.39
CA TYR A 194 -2.64 5.26 -17.65
C TYR A 194 -4.04 5.53 -18.18
N SER A 195 -5.06 4.93 -17.59
CA SER A 195 -6.44 5.03 -18.06
C SER A 195 -7.38 5.36 -16.92
N VAL A 196 -8.36 6.17 -17.22
CA VAL A 196 -9.47 6.51 -16.31
C VAL A 196 -10.73 5.68 -16.58
N ILE A 197 -10.65 4.73 -17.51
CA ILE A 197 -11.79 3.88 -17.92
C ILE A 197 -11.49 2.37 -17.78
N PRO A 198 -10.71 1.91 -16.79
CA PRO A 198 -10.50 0.49 -16.61
C PRO A 198 -11.78 -0.22 -16.14
N SER A 199 -11.79 -1.54 -16.26
CA SER A 199 -12.89 -2.39 -15.81
C SER A 199 -12.35 -3.56 -15.02
N PHE A 200 -12.55 -3.53 -13.70
CA PHE A 200 -12.07 -4.54 -12.76
C PHE A 200 -13.12 -4.86 -11.69
N LEU A 201 -13.04 -6.06 -11.14
CA LEU A 201 -13.63 -6.38 -9.85
C LEU A 201 -12.63 -6.00 -8.76
N VAL A 202 -13.04 -5.22 -7.79
CA VAL A 202 -12.21 -4.79 -6.65
C VAL A 202 -12.78 -5.39 -5.39
N GLY A 203 -11.93 -5.97 -4.57
CA GLY A 203 -12.36 -6.63 -3.35
C GLY A 203 -11.21 -7.01 -2.44
N PHE A 204 -11.54 -7.71 -1.36
CA PHE A 204 -10.54 -8.24 -0.46
C PHE A 204 -10.05 -9.61 -0.91
N ASN A 205 -8.75 -9.80 -0.86
CA ASN A 205 -8.14 -11.11 -0.80
C ASN A 205 -7.95 -11.52 0.66
N ILE A 206 -8.49 -12.67 1.05
CA ILE A 206 -8.43 -13.19 2.42
C ILE A 206 -7.24 -14.12 2.54
N THR A 207 -6.46 -13.93 3.57
CA THR A 207 -5.37 -14.83 3.95
C THR A 207 -5.57 -15.30 5.38
N GLU A 208 -5.63 -16.59 5.58
CA GLU A 208 -5.70 -17.21 6.91
C GLU A 208 -4.36 -17.84 7.27
N GLY A 209 -3.98 -17.72 8.53
CA GLY A 209 -2.74 -18.26 9.05
C GLY A 209 -2.83 -18.50 10.54
N LEU A 210 -1.76 -19.02 11.09
CA LEU A 210 -1.60 -19.22 12.53
C LEU A 210 -0.41 -18.39 13.01
N VAL A 211 -0.60 -17.65 14.07
CA VAL A 211 0.49 -17.01 14.80
C VAL A 211 0.96 -17.95 15.89
N THR A 212 2.24 -18.25 15.89
CA THR A 212 2.90 -19.16 16.82
C THR A 212 3.67 -18.39 17.90
N PRO A 213 3.99 -19.01 19.05
CA PRO A 213 4.82 -18.38 20.08
C PRO A 213 6.25 -18.04 19.61
N GLU A 214 6.71 -18.60 18.51
CA GLU A 214 7.98 -18.25 17.87
C GLU A 214 7.90 -16.91 17.12
N GLU A 215 6.73 -16.61 16.56
CA GLU A 215 6.48 -15.37 15.82
C GLU A 215 6.04 -14.24 16.76
N ASP A 216 5.29 -14.59 17.80
CA ASP A 216 4.79 -13.63 18.79
C ASP A 216 5.12 -14.13 20.21
N THR A 217 6.15 -13.55 20.80
CA THR A 217 6.60 -13.89 22.16
C THR A 217 5.61 -13.52 23.26
N THR A 218 4.57 -12.74 22.97
CA THR A 218 3.50 -12.46 23.94
C THR A 218 2.64 -13.70 24.21
N LEU A 219 2.75 -14.71 23.37
CA LEU A 219 2.09 -16.02 23.54
C LEU A 219 2.90 -16.97 24.46
N LEU A 220 4.04 -16.53 25.00
CA LEU A 220 4.76 -17.25 26.02
C LEU A 220 4.19 -16.94 27.41
N ASP A 221 4.29 -17.93 28.32
CA ASP A 221 3.89 -17.74 29.72
C ASP A 221 4.79 -16.67 30.39
N ASN A 222 4.17 -15.65 30.96
CA ASN A 222 4.86 -14.53 31.61
C ASN A 222 5.02 -14.68 33.13
N SER A 223 4.66 -15.82 33.71
CA SER A 223 4.73 -16.10 35.15
C SER A 223 6.17 -16.24 35.65
N THR A 224 6.81 -15.07 35.85
CA THR A 224 8.19 -15.00 36.35
C THR A 224 8.36 -15.73 37.69
N GLY A 225 9.37 -16.61 37.77
CA GLY A 225 9.65 -17.38 38.97
C GLY A 225 8.87 -18.70 39.07
N SER A 226 8.03 -19.06 38.11
CA SER A 226 7.40 -20.37 38.02
C SER A 226 8.15 -21.31 37.10
N THR A 227 7.91 -22.60 37.24
CA THR A 227 8.48 -23.64 36.36
C THR A 227 7.96 -23.58 34.94
N ASN A 228 6.84 -22.86 34.72
CA ASN A 228 6.22 -22.69 33.44
C ASN A 228 6.62 -21.38 32.72
N PHE A 229 7.51 -20.58 33.31
CA PHE A 229 7.98 -19.35 32.69
C PHE A 229 8.50 -19.60 31.27
N ALA A 230 8.08 -18.78 30.33
CA ALA A 230 8.37 -18.89 28.91
C ALA A 230 7.85 -20.20 28.24
N ALA A 231 6.95 -20.95 28.89
CA ALA A 231 6.29 -22.06 28.21
C ALA A 231 5.43 -21.55 27.03
N LYS A 232 5.43 -22.30 25.93
CA LYS A 232 4.67 -21.96 24.71
C LYS A 232 3.19 -22.03 24.96
N GLY A 233 2.48 -20.95 24.65
CA GLY A 233 1.02 -20.89 24.65
C GLY A 233 0.40 -21.46 23.38
N ALA A 234 -0.92 -21.41 23.31
CA ALA A 234 -1.66 -21.86 22.13
C ALA A 234 -1.47 -20.91 20.95
N HIS A 235 -1.44 -21.48 19.75
CA HIS A 235 -1.45 -20.69 18.52
C HIS A 235 -2.73 -19.85 18.41
N ARG A 236 -2.66 -18.74 17.66
CA ARG A 236 -3.78 -17.85 17.37
C ARG A 236 -4.13 -17.89 15.89
N LEU A 237 -5.40 -17.97 15.57
CA LEU A 237 -5.87 -17.75 14.21
C LEU A 237 -5.60 -16.29 13.82
N LYS A 238 -5.02 -16.09 12.66
CA LYS A 238 -4.82 -14.80 12.03
C LYS A 238 -5.61 -14.76 10.73
N ILE A 239 -6.51 -13.79 10.60
CA ILE A 239 -7.21 -13.48 9.35
C ILE A 239 -6.72 -12.11 8.92
N SER A 240 -6.19 -12.04 7.70
CA SER A 240 -5.73 -10.79 7.08
C SER A 240 -6.52 -10.59 5.79
N ILE A 241 -6.85 -9.34 5.52
CA ILE A 241 -7.48 -8.91 4.28
C ILE A 241 -6.58 -7.88 3.62
N SER A 242 -6.50 -7.91 2.29
CA SER A 242 -5.78 -6.93 1.48
C SER A 242 -6.62 -6.58 0.26
N LEU A 243 -6.58 -5.30 -0.13
CA LEU A 243 -7.30 -4.84 -1.31
C LEU A 243 -6.66 -5.41 -2.58
N THR A 244 -7.44 -6.01 -3.43
CA THR A 244 -6.96 -6.59 -4.70
C THR A 244 -7.95 -6.33 -5.83
N LYS A 245 -7.47 -6.45 -7.08
CA LYS A 245 -8.29 -6.36 -8.28
C LYS A 245 -8.20 -7.65 -9.08
N LEU A 246 -9.30 -8.01 -9.69
CA LEU A 246 -9.39 -9.11 -10.65
C LEU A 246 -9.96 -8.59 -11.97
N ASP A 247 -9.53 -9.16 -13.07
CA ASP A 247 -10.13 -8.89 -14.37
C ASP A 247 -11.58 -9.36 -14.37
N ARG A 248 -12.46 -8.58 -14.99
CA ARG A 248 -13.87 -8.95 -15.12
C ARG A 248 -13.99 -10.21 -15.95
N GLY A 249 -14.76 -11.18 -15.46
CA GLY A 249 -14.89 -12.50 -16.04
C GLY A 249 -13.93 -13.54 -15.47
N THR A 250 -13.00 -13.14 -14.59
CA THR A 250 -12.22 -14.10 -13.80
C THR A 250 -13.17 -14.83 -12.84
N VAL A 251 -13.01 -16.14 -12.76
CA VAL A 251 -13.73 -16.93 -11.74
C VAL A 251 -13.13 -16.55 -10.38
N THR A 252 -13.95 -15.99 -9.50
CA THR A 252 -13.55 -15.67 -8.14
C THR A 252 -13.45 -16.95 -7.33
N ASP A 253 -12.38 -17.09 -6.54
CA ASP A 253 -12.25 -18.16 -5.57
C ASP A 253 -12.91 -17.78 -4.24
N GLU A 254 -12.95 -18.72 -3.31
CA GLU A 254 -13.50 -18.52 -1.99
C GLU A 254 -12.74 -17.50 -1.11
N ASN A 255 -11.53 -17.11 -1.52
CA ASN A 255 -10.70 -16.14 -0.82
C ASN A 255 -10.91 -14.70 -1.30
N PHE A 256 -11.72 -14.51 -2.35
CA PHE A 256 -12.01 -13.19 -2.87
C PHE A 256 -13.42 -12.74 -2.48
N ILE A 257 -13.50 -11.63 -1.74
CA ILE A 257 -14.76 -10.95 -1.43
C ILE A 257 -14.86 -9.69 -2.28
N GLN A 258 -15.82 -9.66 -3.20
CA GLN A 258 -16.05 -8.51 -4.04
C GLN A 258 -16.69 -7.37 -3.24
N LEU A 259 -16.06 -6.18 -3.27
CA LEU A 259 -16.58 -4.95 -2.68
C LEU A 259 -17.17 -4.01 -3.74
N MET A 260 -16.57 -3.99 -4.93
CA MET A 260 -16.94 -3.05 -5.98
C MET A 260 -16.74 -3.67 -7.38
N ASP A 261 -17.61 -3.32 -8.33
CA ASP A 261 -17.47 -3.63 -9.75
C ASP A 261 -17.24 -2.31 -10.51
N VAL A 262 -16.02 -2.06 -10.94
CA VAL A 262 -15.64 -0.88 -11.74
C VAL A 262 -15.87 -1.20 -13.21
N ARG A 263 -16.64 -0.37 -13.89
CA ARG A 263 -17.00 -0.54 -15.31
C ARG A 263 -16.77 0.75 -16.06
N ASN A 264 -15.72 0.75 -16.90
CA ASN A 264 -15.35 1.92 -17.69
C ASN A 264 -15.07 3.17 -16.83
N GLY A 265 -14.47 2.93 -15.68
CA GLY A 265 -14.08 3.97 -14.72
C GLY A 265 -15.13 4.35 -13.69
#